data_dbf29bff730339772aa4822d98f41d21
#
_entry.id   dbf29bff730339772aa4822d98f41d21
#
_cell.length_a   1.000
_cell.length_b   1.000
_cell.length_c   1.000
_cell.angle_alpha   90.00
_cell.angle_beta   90.00
_cell.angle_gamma   90.00
#
_symmetry.space_group_name_H-M   'P 1'
#
loop_
_entity.id
_entity.type
_entity.pdbx_description
1 polymer ?
#
loop_
_entity_poly.entity_id
_entity_poly.type
_entity_poly.pdbx_seq_one_letter_code
_entity_poly.pdbx_strand_id
1 'polypeptide(L)' 'MDITTSEKIRILLRRRNMTLGALAEKTGQSRQNLSNKMARDNFSQSELEAIAEALNCKFRPIFYLKDTGEEI' A
#
# COMPACT_ATOMS: atom_id res chain seq x y z
N MET A 1 4.85 10.22 14.90
CA MET A 1 3.88 9.10 14.89
C MET A 1 3.76 8.53 13.50
N ASP A 2 3.95 7.22 13.37
CA ASP A 2 3.87 6.57 12.06
C ASP A 2 2.45 6.17 11.76
N ILE A 3 2.05 6.38 10.53
CA ILE A 3 0.74 5.91 10.06
C ILE A 3 0.90 4.50 9.50
N THR A 4 -0.18 3.74 9.50
CA THR A 4 -0.18 2.37 8.98
C THR A 4 -0.09 2.36 7.46
N THR A 5 0.25 1.21 6.89
CA THR A 5 0.25 1.04 5.43
C THR A 5 -1.14 1.28 4.86
N SER A 6 -2.18 0.79 5.54
CA SER A 6 -3.57 1.03 5.12
C SER A 6 -3.91 2.51 5.07
N GLU A 7 -3.45 3.28 6.07
CA GLU A 7 -3.68 4.72 6.08
C GLU A 7 -2.97 5.40 4.91
N LYS A 8 -1.75 4.98 4.61
CA LYS A 8 -1.01 5.51 3.45
C LYS A 8 -1.76 5.23 2.15
N ILE A 9 -2.29 4.02 2.01
CA ILE A 9 -3.07 3.65 0.82
C ILE A 9 -4.32 4.53 0.72
N ARG A 10 -5.02 4.79 1.83
CA ARG A 10 -6.20 5.66 1.82
C ARG A 10 -5.84 7.08 1.39
N ILE A 11 -4.71 7.60 1.84
CA ILE A 11 -4.22 8.92 1.42
C ILE A 11 -3.98 8.93 -0.10
N LEU A 12 -3.33 7.88 -0.62
CA LEU A 12 -3.05 7.78 -2.04
C LEU A 12 -4.33 7.67 -2.88
N LEU A 13 -5.32 6.93 -2.40
CA LEU A 13 -6.61 6.83 -3.07
C LEU A 13 -7.25 8.21 -3.22
N ARG A 14 -7.22 9.02 -2.17
CA ARG A 14 -7.75 10.38 -2.23
C ARG A 14 -6.98 11.24 -3.22
N ARG A 15 -5.66 11.18 -3.19
CA ARG A 15 -4.81 11.98 -4.09
C ARG A 15 -5.00 11.59 -5.54
N ARG A 16 -5.28 10.32 -5.81
CA ARG A 16 -5.51 9.82 -7.17
C ARG A 16 -6.99 9.85 -7.56
N ASN A 17 -7.85 10.30 -6.65
CA ASN A 17 -9.29 10.36 -6.88
C ASN A 17 -9.83 9.00 -7.31
N MET A 18 -9.43 7.96 -6.57
CA MET A 18 -9.77 6.58 -6.86
C MET A 18 -10.48 5.94 -5.69
N THR A 19 -11.46 5.08 -5.97
CA THR A 19 -12.18 4.33 -4.94
C THR A 19 -11.46 3.03 -4.60
N LEU A 20 -11.76 2.48 -3.44
CA LEU A 20 -11.23 1.18 -3.04
C LEU A 20 -11.63 0.08 -4.03
N GLY A 21 -12.88 0.15 -4.51
CA GLY A 21 -13.37 -0.81 -5.51
C GLY A 21 -12.59 -0.74 -6.81
N ALA A 22 -12.27 0.45 -7.28
CA ALA A 22 -11.47 0.63 -8.48
C ALA A 22 -10.06 0.08 -8.30
N LEU A 23 -9.46 0.30 -7.13
CA LEU A 23 -8.13 -0.24 -6.83
C LEU A 23 -8.17 -1.77 -6.80
N ALA A 24 -9.20 -2.35 -6.18
CA ALA A 24 -9.35 -3.80 -6.13
C ALA A 24 -9.43 -4.38 -7.55
N GLU A 25 -10.23 -3.76 -8.42
CA GLU A 25 -10.34 -4.18 -9.81
C GLU A 25 -9.00 -4.14 -10.54
N LYS A 26 -8.25 -3.06 -10.36
CA LYS A 26 -6.94 -2.90 -11.00
C LYS A 26 -5.91 -3.90 -10.50
N THR A 27 -6.07 -4.40 -9.29
CA THR A 27 -5.14 -5.38 -8.70
C THR A 27 -5.67 -6.82 -8.79
N GLY A 28 -6.78 -7.02 -9.52
CA GLY A 28 -7.30 -8.36 -9.79
C GLY A 28 -7.92 -9.05 -8.59
N GLN A 29 -8.51 -8.31 -7.67
CA GLN A 29 -9.14 -8.89 -6.49
C GLN A 29 -10.49 -8.25 -6.23
N SER A 30 -11.29 -8.87 -5.37
CA SER A 30 -12.59 -8.31 -5.00
C SER A 30 -12.40 -7.14 -4.04
N ARG A 31 -13.36 -6.22 -4.05
CA ARG A 31 -13.38 -5.11 -3.10
C ARG A 31 -13.37 -5.61 -1.66
N GLN A 32 -14.13 -6.68 -1.39
CA GLN A 32 -14.21 -7.26 -0.05
C GLN A 32 -12.85 -7.81 0.40
N ASN A 33 -12.13 -8.48 -0.50
CA ASN A 33 -10.82 -9.02 -0.20
C ASN A 33 -9.84 -7.90 0.15
N LEU A 34 -9.83 -6.84 -0.66
CA LEU A 34 -8.96 -5.69 -0.40
C LEU A 34 -9.36 -4.99 0.91
N SER A 35 -10.67 -4.83 1.15
CA SER A 35 -11.17 -4.23 2.38
C SER A 35 -10.70 -5.01 3.61
N ASN A 36 -10.73 -6.34 3.53
CA ASN A 36 -10.24 -7.18 4.63
C ASN A 36 -8.75 -6.99 4.89
N LYS A 37 -7.95 -6.91 3.83
CA LYS A 37 -6.51 -6.65 3.95
C LYS A 37 -6.24 -5.27 4.56
N MET A 38 -7.00 -4.28 4.16
CA MET A 38 -6.91 -2.93 4.71
C MET A 38 -7.23 -2.92 6.20
N ALA A 39 -8.27 -3.65 6.61
CA ALA A 39 -8.66 -3.73 8.02
C ALA A 39 -7.59 -4.39 8.88
N ARG A 40 -6.92 -5.41 8.32
CA ARG A 40 -5.86 -6.13 9.03
C ARG A 40 -4.50 -5.45 8.92
N ASP A 41 -4.38 -4.52 8.00
CA ASP A 41 -3.11 -3.88 7.66
C ASP A 41 -2.04 -4.93 7.35
N ASN A 42 -2.44 -5.95 6.57
CA ASN A 42 -1.60 -7.10 6.30
C ASN A 42 -1.45 -7.31 4.79
N PHE A 43 -0.33 -6.87 4.25
CA PHE A 43 -0.02 -6.93 2.82
C PHE A 43 1.35 -7.57 2.61
N SER A 44 1.45 -8.42 1.59
CA SER A 44 2.76 -8.89 1.15
C SER A 44 3.45 -7.79 0.35
N GLN A 45 4.75 -7.91 0.17
CA GLN A 45 5.49 -6.95 -0.65
C GLN A 45 4.97 -6.93 -2.09
N SER A 46 4.68 -8.09 -2.67
CA SER A 46 4.16 -8.16 -4.03
C SER A 46 2.79 -7.49 -4.16
N GLU A 47 1.95 -7.59 -3.12
CA GLU A 47 0.67 -6.90 -3.11
C GLU A 47 0.86 -5.39 -3.07
N LEU A 48 1.81 -4.92 -2.25
CA LEU A 48 2.09 -3.49 -2.16
C LEU A 48 2.67 -2.94 -3.45
N GLU A 49 3.50 -3.72 -4.14
CA GLU A 49 4.03 -3.33 -5.44
C GLU A 49 2.90 -3.21 -6.48
N ALA A 50 1.95 -4.15 -6.47
CA ALA A 50 0.81 -4.08 -7.37
C ALA A 50 -0.09 -2.88 -7.07
N ILE A 51 -0.32 -2.60 -5.79
CA ILE A 51 -1.10 -1.44 -5.35
C ILE A 51 -0.41 -0.14 -5.78
N ALA A 52 0.90 -0.05 -5.57
CA ALA A 52 1.66 1.14 -5.96
C ALA A 52 1.57 1.36 -7.48
N GLU A 53 1.73 0.31 -8.27
CA GLU A 53 1.61 0.39 -9.72
C GLU A 53 0.23 0.91 -10.12
N ALA A 54 -0.84 0.37 -9.52
CA ALA A 54 -2.20 0.80 -9.81
C ALA A 54 -2.45 2.26 -9.44
N LEU A 55 -1.72 2.78 -8.45
CA LEU A 55 -1.84 4.16 -7.99
C LEU A 55 -0.80 5.09 -8.63
N ASN A 56 -0.04 4.58 -9.60
CA ASN A 56 1.03 5.32 -10.27
C ASN A 56 2.07 5.84 -9.25
N CYS A 57 2.46 4.95 -8.35
CA CYS A 57 3.44 5.23 -7.30
C CYS A 57 4.54 4.18 -7.33
N LYS A 58 5.65 4.49 -6.67
CA LYS A 58 6.71 3.51 -6.44
C LYS A 58 6.64 3.04 -5.00
N PHE A 59 6.84 1.76 -4.79
CA PHE A 59 6.96 1.19 -3.45
C PHE A 59 8.39 0.70 -3.28
N ARG A 60 9.04 1.18 -2.21
CA ARG A 60 10.43 0.78 -1.92
C ARG A 60 10.52 0.31 -0.47
N PRO A 61 10.70 -0.99 -0.25
CA PRO A 61 10.99 -1.49 1.09
C PRO A 61 12.45 -1.19 1.42
N ILE A 62 12.68 -0.52 2.53
CA ILE A 62 14.00 -0.07 2.93
C ILE A 62 14.26 -0.48 4.38
N PHE A 63 15.43 -1.02 4.63
CA PHE A 63 15.89 -1.27 5.98
C PHE A 63 16.93 -0.22 6.35
N TYR A 64 16.88 0.25 7.59
CA TYR A 64 17.88 1.17 8.12
C TYR A 64 18.62 0.47 9.26
N LEU A 65 19.94 0.52 9.22
CA LEU A 65 20.74 0.03 10.34
C LEU A 65 20.59 1.01 11.50
N LYS A 66 20.24 0.50 12.68
CA LYS A 66 19.98 1.37 13.84
C LYS A 66 21.21 2.11 14.32
N ASP A 67 22.38 1.47 14.22
CA ASP A 67 23.63 2.04 14.73
C ASP A 67 24.22 3.11 13.81
N THR A 68 24.10 2.95 12.52
CA THR A 68 24.71 3.86 11.55
C THR A 68 23.70 4.70 10.79
N GLY A 69 22.43 4.28 10.74
CA GLY A 69 21.42 4.92 9.90
C GLY A 69 21.56 4.59 8.43
N GLU A 70 22.46 3.69 8.09
CA GLU A 70 22.67 3.30 6.69
C GLU A 70 21.45 2.59 6.12
N GLU A 71 21.10 2.94 4.91
CA GLU A 71 20.00 2.37 4.14
C GLU A 71 20.47 1.15 3.37
N ILE A 72 19.71 0.07 3.45
CA ILE A 72 20.01 -1.14 2.69
C ILE A 72 18.98 -1.34 1.58
#